data_8bfa8210f3afaf0a573cd237c899b43b
#
_entry.id   8bfa8210f3afaf0a573cd237c899b43b
#
_cell.length_a   1.000
_cell.length_b   1.000
_cell.length_c   1.000
_cell.angle_alpha   90.00
_cell.angle_beta   90.00
_cell.angle_gamma   90.00
#
_symmetry.space_group_name_H-M   'P 1'
#
loop_
_entity.id
_entity.type
_entity.pdbx_description
1 polymer ?
#
loop_
_entity_poly.entity_id
_entity_poly.type
_entity_poly.pdbx_seq_one_letter_code
_entity_poly.pdbx_strand_id
1 'polypeptide(L)'
;GTAKADPMTVSSWGDLIQYLAWSFPLVGAMMILTWRLSNVMIDGAPVISGWPLYAVYGVLTLVYVAHVAKTLEINVPILKAGVPEEDKYHWGSVAALNSTYFANFGAELAVVSMLPMFFENTFSQLQSSEGNYIMTATLSGVIAASFAFVNLLARPLGGLLSDTMKNRKRTMLTYMVGIAFGFLGMASIGQYGEVVDGQQMIVPMFDGTLWLVIAVVITILCSMFVQGAEGATFAVIPMIKKDMTGQIAGMAGAYGNVGAGVYLVIYSLVDAKTFFYIIAAGAALSFVYCFFALEEPSDAFAEEMF
;
A
#
# COMPACT_ATOMS: atom_id res chain seq x y z
N GLY A 1 1.46 30.75 -14.85
CA GLY A 1 0.71 29.80 -15.62
C GLY A 1 0.48 28.55 -14.78
N THR A 2 -0.76 28.15 -14.56
CA THR A 2 -1.10 26.84 -13.99
C THR A 2 -0.60 25.79 -14.96
N ALA A 3 0.48 25.08 -14.62
CA ALA A 3 0.92 23.92 -15.38
C ALA A 3 -0.26 22.94 -15.41
N LYS A 4 -0.85 22.70 -16.58
CA LYS A 4 -1.77 21.60 -16.77
C LYS A 4 -1.02 20.34 -16.43
N ALA A 5 -1.57 19.51 -15.56
CA ALA A 5 -1.02 18.19 -15.26
C ALA A 5 -1.25 17.28 -16.48
N ASP A 6 -0.34 17.35 -17.45
CA ASP A 6 -0.38 16.47 -18.61
C ASP A 6 0.01 15.03 -18.18
N PRO A 7 -0.54 14.00 -18.86
CA PRO A 7 -0.08 12.62 -18.69
C PRO A 7 1.43 12.47 -18.88
N MET A 8 2.01 11.49 -18.21
CA MET A 8 3.44 11.18 -18.35
C MET A 8 3.77 10.80 -19.80
N THR A 9 4.92 11.27 -20.28
CA THR A 9 5.49 10.78 -21.54
C THR A 9 6.25 9.47 -21.31
N VAL A 10 6.25 8.57 -22.28
CA VAL A 10 6.90 7.25 -22.18
C VAL A 10 7.92 7.05 -23.29
N SER A 11 8.87 6.13 -23.07
CA SER A 11 10.04 5.93 -23.95
C SER A 11 9.81 4.87 -25.03
N SER A 12 8.83 4.01 -24.90
CA SER A 12 8.56 2.92 -25.82
C SER A 12 7.07 2.57 -25.92
N TRP A 13 6.69 1.84 -26.95
CA TRP A 13 5.34 1.28 -27.09
C TRP A 13 4.99 0.30 -25.96
N GLY A 14 6.00 -0.48 -25.49
CA GLY A 14 5.84 -1.37 -24.35
C GLY A 14 5.54 -0.60 -23.06
N ASP A 15 6.23 0.54 -22.83
CA ASP A 15 5.97 1.42 -21.70
C ASP A 15 4.58 2.06 -21.78
N LEU A 16 4.13 2.42 -22.99
CA LEU A 16 2.78 2.95 -23.17
C LEU A 16 1.71 1.94 -22.79
N ILE A 17 1.87 0.68 -23.22
CA ILE A 17 0.95 -0.40 -22.83
C ILE A 17 0.95 -0.60 -21.31
N GLN A 18 2.13 -0.64 -20.67
CA GLN A 18 2.24 -0.75 -19.22
C GLN A 18 1.56 0.45 -18.52
N TYR A 19 1.81 1.68 -18.98
CA TYR A 19 1.20 2.86 -18.41
C TYR A 19 -0.34 2.83 -18.48
N LEU A 20 -0.89 2.45 -19.63
CA LEU A 20 -2.34 2.31 -19.78
C LEU A 20 -2.91 1.20 -18.89
N ALA A 21 -2.23 0.06 -18.80
CA ALA A 21 -2.63 -1.04 -17.91
C ALA A 21 -2.61 -0.61 -16.44
N TRP A 22 -1.57 0.07 -16.00
CA TRP A 22 -1.45 0.60 -14.63
C TRP A 22 -2.36 1.81 -14.36
N SER A 23 -2.92 2.46 -15.37
CA SER A 23 -3.93 3.51 -15.15
C SER A 23 -5.30 2.95 -14.77
N PHE A 24 -5.61 1.69 -15.12
CA PHE A 24 -6.90 1.07 -14.81
C PHE A 24 -7.13 0.87 -13.30
N PRO A 25 -6.20 0.35 -12.49
CA PRO A 25 -6.41 0.14 -11.05
C PRO A 25 -6.77 1.42 -10.29
N LEU A 26 -6.36 2.59 -10.76
CA LEU A 26 -6.73 3.88 -10.15
C LEU A 26 -8.25 4.10 -10.16
N VAL A 27 -8.91 3.71 -11.24
CA VAL A 27 -10.37 3.78 -11.38
C VAL A 27 -11.05 2.51 -10.90
N GLY A 28 -10.42 1.36 -11.15
CA GLY A 28 -10.91 0.04 -10.74
C GLY A 28 -11.12 -0.07 -9.22
N ALA A 29 -10.24 0.49 -8.41
CA ALA A 29 -10.40 0.54 -6.96
C ALA A 29 -11.66 1.31 -6.54
N MET A 30 -11.96 2.43 -7.21
CA MET A 30 -13.18 3.19 -6.95
C MET A 30 -14.45 2.43 -7.38
N MET A 31 -14.35 1.65 -8.47
CA MET A 31 -15.45 0.76 -8.90
C MET A 31 -15.69 -0.36 -7.88
N ILE A 32 -14.63 -0.98 -7.34
CA ILE A 32 -14.72 -2.00 -6.29
C ILE A 32 -15.32 -1.40 -5.01
N LEU A 33 -14.89 -0.22 -4.60
CA LEU A 33 -15.46 0.49 -3.45
C LEU A 33 -16.95 0.79 -3.67
N THR A 34 -17.33 1.26 -4.85
CA THR A 34 -18.73 1.53 -5.22
C THR A 34 -19.57 0.25 -5.15
N TRP A 35 -19.04 -0.86 -5.67
CA TRP A 35 -19.66 -2.18 -5.54
C TRP A 35 -19.83 -2.58 -4.07
N ARG A 36 -18.81 -2.37 -3.24
CA ARG A 36 -18.89 -2.71 -1.81
C ARG A 36 -19.97 -1.90 -1.12
N LEU A 37 -20.04 -0.59 -1.39
CA LEU A 37 -21.06 0.30 -0.82
C LEU A 37 -22.49 -0.07 -1.26
N SER A 38 -22.66 -0.63 -2.45
CA SER A 38 -23.96 -1.13 -2.89
C SER A 38 -24.40 -2.42 -2.18
N ASN A 39 -23.49 -3.10 -1.48
CA ASN A 39 -23.75 -4.32 -0.70
C ASN A 39 -23.71 -4.09 0.82
N VAL A 40 -23.39 -2.87 1.28
CA VAL A 40 -23.46 -2.50 2.69
C VAL A 40 -24.84 -1.95 3.00
N MET A 41 -25.50 -2.54 4.00
CA MET A 41 -26.83 -2.13 4.45
C MET A 41 -26.70 -1.22 5.68
N ILE A 42 -27.33 -0.05 5.62
CA ILE A 42 -27.51 0.88 6.73
C ILE A 42 -28.99 1.15 6.87
N ASP A 43 -29.55 0.94 8.05
CA ASP A 43 -30.97 1.10 8.36
C ASP A 43 -31.90 0.32 7.37
N GLY A 44 -31.44 -0.87 6.94
CA GLY A 44 -32.19 -1.74 6.03
C GLY A 44 -32.13 -1.36 4.55
N ALA A 45 -31.32 -0.37 4.18
CA ALA A 45 -31.12 0.04 2.78
C ALA A 45 -29.62 0.03 2.41
N PRO A 46 -29.28 -0.30 1.14
CA PRO A 46 -27.91 -0.18 0.67
C PRO A 46 -27.45 1.29 0.65
N VAL A 47 -26.16 1.52 0.98
CA VAL A 47 -25.57 2.87 1.00
C VAL A 47 -25.73 3.58 -0.33
N ILE A 48 -25.59 2.87 -1.44
CA ILE A 48 -25.82 3.37 -2.78
C ILE A 48 -26.57 2.32 -3.61
N SER A 49 -27.60 2.74 -4.33
CA SER A 49 -28.39 1.84 -5.18
C SER A 49 -29.09 2.60 -6.30
N GLY A 50 -29.73 1.85 -7.21
CA GLY A 50 -30.48 2.45 -8.32
C GLY A 50 -29.64 3.29 -9.27
N TRP A 51 -30.24 4.36 -9.80
CA TRP A 51 -29.56 5.21 -10.80
C TRP A 51 -28.26 5.88 -10.30
N PRO A 52 -28.11 6.33 -9.03
CA PRO A 52 -26.85 6.88 -8.54
C PRO A 52 -25.67 5.91 -8.65
N LEU A 53 -25.91 4.60 -8.40
CA LEU A 53 -24.90 3.56 -8.57
C LEU A 53 -24.37 3.50 -10.02
N TYR A 54 -25.28 3.48 -10.98
CA TYR A 54 -24.91 3.45 -12.41
C TYR A 54 -24.28 4.77 -12.86
N ALA A 55 -24.71 5.91 -12.31
CA ALA A 55 -24.11 7.20 -12.59
C ALA A 55 -22.64 7.25 -12.12
N VAL A 56 -22.32 6.73 -10.94
CA VAL A 56 -20.93 6.63 -10.46
C VAL A 56 -20.08 5.77 -11.39
N TYR A 57 -20.54 4.59 -11.78
CA TYR A 57 -19.82 3.76 -12.74
C TYR A 57 -19.64 4.44 -14.09
N GLY A 58 -20.66 5.15 -14.57
CA GLY A 58 -20.61 5.93 -15.81
C GLY A 58 -19.55 7.02 -15.76
N VAL A 59 -19.53 7.81 -14.68
CA VAL A 59 -18.52 8.87 -14.47
C VAL A 59 -17.12 8.29 -14.39
N LEU A 60 -16.91 7.23 -13.61
CA LEU A 60 -15.60 6.57 -13.49
C LEU A 60 -15.10 6.03 -14.83
N THR A 61 -16.00 5.42 -15.62
CA THR A 61 -15.68 4.95 -16.97
C THR A 61 -15.29 6.11 -17.89
N LEU A 62 -16.03 7.21 -17.87
CA LEU A 62 -15.74 8.40 -18.68
C LEU A 62 -14.40 9.04 -18.30
N VAL A 63 -14.09 9.12 -16.99
CA VAL A 63 -12.78 9.60 -16.50
C VAL A 63 -11.66 8.73 -17.02
N TYR A 64 -11.81 7.40 -16.95
CA TYR A 64 -10.80 6.47 -17.46
C TYR A 64 -10.60 6.61 -18.97
N VAL A 65 -11.71 6.64 -19.74
CA VAL A 65 -11.64 6.80 -21.20
C VAL A 65 -11.00 8.13 -21.59
N ALA A 66 -11.34 9.22 -20.90
CA ALA A 66 -10.73 10.53 -21.13
C ALA A 66 -9.23 10.52 -20.82
N HIS A 67 -8.81 9.86 -19.72
CA HIS A 67 -7.40 9.69 -19.37
C HIS A 67 -6.64 8.88 -20.44
N VAL A 68 -7.20 7.75 -20.88
CA VAL A 68 -6.61 6.92 -21.95
C VAL A 68 -6.48 7.72 -23.26
N ALA A 69 -7.55 8.42 -23.65
CA ALA A 69 -7.53 9.22 -24.87
C ALA A 69 -6.45 10.31 -24.81
N LYS A 70 -6.33 11.00 -23.68
CA LYS A 70 -5.31 12.05 -23.49
C LYS A 70 -3.88 11.47 -23.46
N THR A 71 -3.70 10.32 -22.82
CA THR A 71 -2.41 9.61 -22.79
C THR A 71 -1.97 9.21 -24.20
N LEU A 72 -2.90 8.69 -25.02
CA LEU A 72 -2.61 8.33 -26.40
C LEU A 72 -2.33 9.56 -27.27
N GLU A 73 -3.13 10.64 -27.13
CA GLU A 73 -2.94 11.91 -27.85
C GLU A 73 -1.52 12.46 -27.66
N ILE A 74 -0.96 12.38 -26.44
CA ILE A 74 0.37 12.88 -26.12
C ILE A 74 1.45 11.92 -26.59
N ASN A 75 1.32 10.63 -26.26
CA ASN A 75 2.42 9.69 -26.41
C ASN A 75 2.56 9.11 -27.82
N VAL A 76 1.47 8.91 -28.56
CA VAL A 76 1.54 8.30 -29.90
C VAL A 76 2.35 9.16 -30.89
N PRO A 77 2.21 10.49 -30.97
CA PRO A 77 3.05 11.32 -31.84
C PRO A 77 4.52 11.27 -31.46
N ILE A 78 4.84 11.31 -30.15
CA ILE A 78 6.20 11.28 -29.64
C ILE A 78 6.90 9.96 -30.01
N LEU A 79 6.22 8.83 -29.77
CA LEU A 79 6.75 7.51 -30.09
C LEU A 79 6.94 7.29 -31.60
N LYS A 80 6.05 7.86 -32.45
CA LYS A 80 6.21 7.82 -33.92
C LYS A 80 7.38 8.68 -34.42
N ALA A 81 7.65 9.81 -33.78
CA ALA A 81 8.79 10.68 -34.11
C ALA A 81 10.13 10.10 -33.64
N GLY A 82 10.10 9.19 -32.67
CA GLY A 82 11.28 8.64 -31.98
C GLY A 82 11.62 9.47 -30.75
N VAL A 83 11.91 8.80 -29.64
CA VAL A 83 12.29 9.42 -28.37
C VAL A 83 13.81 9.59 -28.34
N PRO A 84 14.35 10.82 -28.09
CA PRO A 84 15.77 11.05 -27.91
C PRO A 84 16.35 10.18 -26.77
N GLU A 85 17.63 9.77 -26.87
CA GLU A 85 18.26 8.90 -25.85
C GLU A 85 18.24 9.55 -24.46
N GLU A 86 18.46 10.86 -24.37
CA GLU A 86 18.43 11.64 -23.13
C GLU A 86 17.05 11.67 -22.46
N ASP A 87 15.99 11.44 -23.21
CA ASP A 87 14.62 11.43 -22.72
C ASP A 87 14.10 10.04 -22.35
N LYS A 88 14.85 9.01 -22.71
CA LYS A 88 14.47 7.63 -22.40
C LYS A 88 14.61 7.34 -20.91
N TYR A 89 13.66 6.58 -20.38
CA TYR A 89 13.70 6.01 -19.05
C TYR A 89 12.87 4.72 -19.01
N HIS A 90 13.09 3.89 -18.01
CA HIS A 90 12.41 2.61 -17.87
C HIS A 90 11.10 2.76 -17.07
N TRP A 91 9.98 2.80 -17.75
CA TRP A 91 8.67 2.95 -17.10
C TRP A 91 8.33 1.78 -16.16
N GLY A 92 8.89 0.60 -16.38
CA GLY A 92 8.80 -0.55 -15.46
C GLY A 92 9.24 -0.22 -14.03
N SER A 93 10.22 0.69 -13.85
CA SER A 93 10.62 1.17 -12.53
C SER A 93 9.51 1.98 -11.87
N VAL A 94 8.77 2.81 -12.63
CA VAL A 94 7.58 3.54 -12.12
C VAL A 94 6.51 2.53 -11.67
N ALA A 95 6.22 1.53 -12.49
CA ALA A 95 5.26 0.48 -12.17
C ALA A 95 5.68 -0.30 -10.91
N ALA A 96 6.98 -0.61 -10.76
CA ALA A 96 7.51 -1.23 -9.55
C ALA A 96 7.25 -0.38 -8.31
N LEU A 97 7.51 0.94 -8.38
CA LEU A 97 7.25 1.85 -7.26
C LEU A 97 5.75 2.00 -6.96
N ASN A 98 4.89 1.98 -7.97
CA ASN A 98 3.44 1.92 -7.76
C ASN A 98 3.05 0.66 -6.97
N SER A 99 3.62 -0.51 -7.31
CA SER A 99 3.37 -1.76 -6.59
C SER A 99 3.88 -1.72 -5.15
N THR A 100 5.06 -1.13 -4.91
CA THR A 100 5.59 -1.00 -3.54
C THR A 100 4.72 -0.08 -2.69
N TYR A 101 4.30 1.05 -3.25
CA TYR A 101 3.50 2.01 -2.48
C TYR A 101 2.08 1.52 -2.23
N PHE A 102 1.52 0.74 -3.16
CA PHE A 102 0.31 -0.03 -2.91
C PHE A 102 0.48 -0.98 -1.72
N ALA A 103 1.59 -1.74 -1.67
CA ALA A 103 1.84 -2.75 -0.66
C ALA A 103 2.23 -2.16 0.71
N ASN A 104 2.95 -1.03 0.76
CA ASN A 104 3.39 -0.43 2.02
C ASN A 104 2.39 0.62 2.54
N PHE A 105 2.21 1.74 1.89
CA PHE A 105 1.30 2.80 2.34
C PHE A 105 -0.16 2.35 2.35
N GLY A 106 -0.57 1.56 1.34
CA GLY A 106 -1.90 0.95 1.33
C GLY A 106 -2.15 0.06 2.54
N ALA A 107 -1.17 -0.75 2.92
CA ALA A 107 -1.23 -1.58 4.12
C ALA A 107 -1.23 -0.73 5.40
N GLU A 108 -0.40 0.33 5.49
CA GLU A 108 -0.37 1.24 6.64
C GLU A 108 -1.76 1.78 6.94
N LEU A 109 -2.39 2.42 5.97
CA LEU A 109 -3.70 3.06 6.16
C LEU A 109 -4.79 2.05 6.54
N ALA A 110 -4.80 0.88 5.90
CA ALA A 110 -5.78 -0.16 6.20
C ALA A 110 -5.56 -0.74 7.60
N VAL A 111 -4.31 -1.04 7.97
CA VAL A 111 -3.98 -1.65 9.27
C VAL A 111 -4.21 -0.68 10.42
N VAL A 112 -3.78 0.58 10.32
CA VAL A 112 -4.03 1.59 11.36
C VAL A 112 -5.54 1.73 11.63
N SER A 113 -6.38 1.62 10.60
CA SER A 113 -7.83 1.72 10.74
C SER A 113 -8.45 0.56 11.50
N MET A 114 -7.91 -0.67 11.38
CA MET A 114 -8.50 -1.89 11.97
C MET A 114 -7.80 -2.35 13.26
N LEU A 115 -6.59 -1.87 13.49
CA LEU A 115 -5.72 -2.36 14.56
C LEU A 115 -6.30 -2.21 15.97
N PRO A 116 -6.98 -1.09 16.34
CA PRO A 116 -7.61 -0.98 17.65
C PRO A 116 -8.60 -2.12 17.90
N MET A 117 -9.50 -2.37 16.95
CA MET A 117 -10.50 -3.40 17.05
C MET A 117 -9.90 -4.82 17.07
N PHE A 118 -8.82 -5.03 16.30
CA PHE A 118 -8.09 -6.31 16.32
C PHE A 118 -7.53 -6.61 17.72
N PHE A 119 -6.83 -5.67 18.35
CA PHE A 119 -6.27 -5.88 19.69
C PHE A 119 -7.37 -5.99 20.75
N GLU A 120 -8.40 -5.16 20.69
CA GLU A 120 -9.51 -5.18 21.62
C GLU A 120 -10.23 -6.53 21.58
N ASN A 121 -10.57 -7.03 20.39
CA ASN A 121 -11.27 -8.30 20.25
C ASN A 121 -10.36 -9.49 20.59
N THR A 122 -9.12 -9.51 20.10
CA THR A 122 -8.21 -10.63 20.29
C THR A 122 -7.85 -10.82 21.77
N PHE A 123 -7.61 -9.75 22.51
CA PHE A 123 -7.19 -9.78 23.91
C PHE A 123 -8.31 -9.44 24.89
N SER A 124 -9.58 -9.49 24.46
CA SER A 124 -10.76 -9.13 25.26
C SER A 124 -10.86 -9.89 26.60
N GLN A 125 -10.40 -11.14 26.65
CA GLN A 125 -10.46 -11.99 27.83
C GLN A 125 -9.21 -11.94 28.71
N LEU A 126 -8.19 -11.15 28.33
CA LEU A 126 -6.95 -11.05 29.08
C LEU A 126 -7.15 -10.30 30.39
N GLN A 127 -6.88 -10.95 31.53
CA GLN A 127 -7.03 -10.40 32.86
C GLN A 127 -5.68 -10.28 33.58
N SER A 128 -5.61 -9.31 34.47
CA SER A 128 -4.50 -9.18 35.43
C SER A 128 -4.62 -10.22 36.55
N SER A 129 -3.57 -10.33 37.38
CA SER A 129 -3.60 -11.16 38.59
C SER A 129 -4.71 -10.80 39.58
N GLU A 130 -5.24 -9.59 39.48
CA GLU A 130 -6.36 -9.08 40.30
C GLU A 130 -7.74 -9.31 39.69
N GLY A 131 -7.80 -9.97 38.50
CA GLY A 131 -9.05 -10.25 37.79
C GLY A 131 -9.59 -9.09 36.95
N ASN A 132 -8.87 -7.99 36.85
CA ASN A 132 -9.29 -6.86 36.00
C ASN A 132 -8.90 -7.10 34.53
N TYR A 133 -9.79 -6.77 33.60
CA TYR A 133 -9.49 -6.82 32.18
C TYR A 133 -8.39 -5.83 31.81
N ILE A 134 -7.34 -6.32 31.14
CA ILE A 134 -6.18 -5.50 30.76
C ILE A 134 -6.47 -4.73 29.48
N MET A 135 -7.09 -5.39 28.47
CA MET A 135 -7.37 -4.74 27.21
C MET A 135 -8.58 -3.80 27.34
N THR A 136 -8.35 -2.53 27.04
CA THR A 136 -9.36 -1.48 27.00
C THR A 136 -9.31 -0.76 25.66
N ALA A 137 -10.38 -0.09 25.27
CA ALA A 137 -10.41 0.73 24.06
C ALA A 137 -9.28 1.80 24.04
N THR A 138 -8.90 2.34 25.21
CA THR A 138 -7.77 3.28 25.32
C THR A 138 -6.45 2.57 25.02
N LEU A 139 -6.18 1.40 25.60
CA LEU A 139 -4.94 0.66 25.38
C LEU A 139 -4.83 0.18 23.93
N SER A 140 -5.90 -0.35 23.37
CA SER A 140 -5.91 -0.77 21.96
C SER A 140 -5.68 0.41 21.01
N GLY A 141 -6.24 1.59 21.32
CA GLY A 141 -5.97 2.82 20.59
C GLY A 141 -4.51 3.30 20.70
N VAL A 142 -3.89 3.19 21.89
CA VAL A 142 -2.47 3.51 22.08
C VAL A 142 -1.57 2.55 21.28
N ILE A 143 -1.90 1.26 21.28
CA ILE A 143 -1.15 0.26 20.48
C ILE A 143 -1.26 0.60 18.98
N ALA A 144 -2.46 0.91 18.50
CA ALA A 144 -2.66 1.33 17.11
C ALA A 144 -1.92 2.63 16.78
N ALA A 145 -1.95 3.60 17.69
CA ALA A 145 -1.21 4.84 17.53
C ALA A 145 0.31 4.61 17.48
N SER A 146 0.84 3.63 18.22
CA SER A 146 2.27 3.29 18.16
C SER A 146 2.71 2.84 16.78
N PHE A 147 1.84 2.11 16.04
CA PHE A 147 2.10 1.74 14.65
C PHE A 147 2.28 2.98 13.76
N ALA A 148 1.43 3.99 13.91
CA ALA A 148 1.53 5.23 13.15
C ALA A 148 2.69 6.13 13.62
N PHE A 149 2.99 6.19 14.92
CA PHE A 149 4.08 7.01 15.47
C PHE A 149 5.47 6.61 14.99
N VAL A 150 5.68 5.34 14.69
CA VAL A 150 6.93 4.82 14.10
C VAL A 150 7.28 5.54 12.81
N ASN A 151 6.29 6.09 12.08
CA ASN A 151 6.46 6.84 10.85
C ASN A 151 7.43 8.04 11.00
N LEU A 152 7.43 8.71 12.15
CA LEU A 152 8.33 9.84 12.42
C LEU A 152 9.82 9.49 12.24
N LEU A 153 10.18 8.25 12.52
CA LEU A 153 11.57 7.76 12.45
C LEU A 153 11.79 6.80 11.28
N ALA A 154 10.88 5.87 11.05
CA ALA A 154 11.08 4.79 10.07
C ALA A 154 11.10 5.32 8.63
N ARG A 155 10.26 6.29 8.28
CA ARG A 155 10.24 6.85 6.92
C ARG A 155 11.53 7.60 6.57
N PRO A 156 12.05 8.55 7.39
CA PRO A 156 13.37 9.14 7.15
C PRO A 156 14.50 8.11 7.14
N LEU A 157 14.48 7.14 8.08
CA LEU A 157 15.49 6.08 8.16
C LEU A 157 15.45 5.16 6.92
N GLY A 158 14.27 4.95 6.33
CA GLY A 158 14.13 4.18 5.09
C GLY A 158 14.87 4.81 3.91
N GLY A 159 14.75 6.14 3.76
CA GLY A 159 15.53 6.91 2.79
C GLY A 159 17.03 6.83 3.08
N LEU A 160 17.43 7.10 4.33
CA LEU A 160 18.83 7.05 4.75
C LEU A 160 19.46 5.66 4.58
N LEU A 161 18.73 4.59 4.89
CA LEU A 161 19.20 3.22 4.66
C LEU A 161 19.42 2.96 3.17
N SER A 162 18.51 3.46 2.32
CA SER A 162 18.63 3.38 0.87
C SER A 162 19.90 4.08 0.37
N ASP A 163 20.24 5.24 0.93
CA ASP A 163 21.48 5.97 0.62
C ASP A 163 22.72 5.21 1.11
N THR A 164 22.68 4.71 2.36
CA THR A 164 23.80 4.00 2.99
C THR A 164 24.13 2.67 2.30
N MET A 165 23.11 1.93 1.88
CA MET A 165 23.29 0.64 1.18
C MET A 165 23.84 0.84 -0.25
N LYS A 166 23.81 2.06 -0.79
CA LYS A 166 24.23 2.40 -2.17
C LYS A 166 23.65 1.45 -3.22
N ASN A 167 22.45 0.94 -2.98
CA ASN A 167 21.72 0.07 -3.89
C ASN A 167 20.21 0.17 -3.61
N ARG A 168 19.54 0.99 -4.40
CA ARG A 168 18.13 1.33 -4.25
C ARG A 168 17.22 0.10 -4.41
N LYS A 169 17.49 -0.70 -5.44
CA LYS A 169 16.74 -1.92 -5.72
C LYS A 169 16.85 -2.92 -4.56
N ARG A 170 18.07 -3.20 -4.09
CA ARG A 170 18.28 -4.14 -2.98
C ARG A 170 17.60 -3.68 -1.70
N THR A 171 17.65 -2.38 -1.39
CA THR A 171 16.97 -1.81 -0.23
C THR A 171 15.46 -2.04 -0.33
N MET A 172 14.86 -1.75 -1.50
CA MET A 172 13.43 -1.96 -1.72
C MET A 172 13.04 -3.44 -1.55
N LEU A 173 13.81 -4.35 -2.15
CA LEU A 173 13.57 -5.80 -2.01
C LEU A 173 13.65 -6.25 -0.55
N THR A 174 14.62 -5.73 0.22
CA THR A 174 14.75 -6.01 1.65
C THR A 174 13.52 -5.55 2.42
N TYR A 175 13.01 -4.34 2.13
CA TYR A 175 11.79 -3.86 2.77
C TYR A 175 10.56 -4.70 2.41
N MET A 176 10.40 -5.12 1.15
CA MET A 176 9.26 -5.96 0.75
C MET A 176 9.28 -7.31 1.46
N VAL A 177 10.45 -7.92 1.62
CA VAL A 177 10.63 -9.13 2.44
C VAL A 177 10.26 -8.87 3.90
N GLY A 178 10.76 -7.78 4.47
CA GLY A 178 10.44 -7.39 5.85
C GLY A 178 8.95 -7.16 6.08
N ILE A 179 8.24 -6.53 5.15
CA ILE A 179 6.78 -6.35 5.19
C ILE A 179 6.07 -7.70 5.16
N ALA A 180 6.45 -8.59 4.23
CA ALA A 180 5.83 -9.92 4.13
C ALA A 180 5.99 -10.71 5.44
N PHE A 181 7.20 -10.79 6.00
CA PHE A 181 7.42 -11.44 7.30
C PHE A 181 6.78 -10.71 8.46
N GLY A 182 6.75 -9.38 8.44
CA GLY A 182 6.06 -8.57 9.45
C GLY A 182 4.58 -8.92 9.53
N PHE A 183 3.88 -9.00 8.40
CA PHE A 183 2.46 -9.37 8.39
C PHE A 183 2.22 -10.86 8.64
N LEU A 184 3.14 -11.76 8.31
CA LEU A 184 3.08 -13.13 8.79
C LEU A 184 3.21 -13.19 10.33
N GLY A 185 4.06 -12.35 10.91
CA GLY A 185 4.15 -12.15 12.36
C GLY A 185 2.83 -11.62 12.94
N MET A 186 2.23 -10.59 12.33
CA MET A 186 0.92 -10.06 12.73
C MET A 186 -0.17 -11.14 12.70
N ALA A 187 -0.20 -11.97 11.66
CA ALA A 187 -1.13 -13.09 11.56
C ALA A 187 -0.91 -14.15 12.66
N SER A 188 0.31 -14.26 13.19
CA SER A 188 0.64 -15.20 14.28
C SER A 188 0.30 -14.71 15.68
N ILE A 189 -0.09 -13.43 15.85
CA ILE A 189 -0.53 -12.87 17.14
C ILE A 189 -1.75 -13.60 17.64
N GLY A 190 -2.69 -13.94 16.75
CA GLY A 190 -3.91 -14.65 17.08
C GLY A 190 -4.05 -16.01 16.41
N GLN A 191 -4.93 -16.81 16.93
CA GLN A 191 -5.38 -18.08 16.36
C GLN A 191 -6.90 -18.09 16.21
N TYR A 192 -7.43 -18.99 15.40
CA TYR A 192 -8.86 -19.16 15.25
C TYR A 192 -9.45 -19.76 16.52
N GLY A 193 -10.40 -19.05 17.12
CA GLY A 193 -11.19 -19.49 18.25
C GLY A 193 -12.55 -20.10 17.82
N GLU A 194 -13.54 -19.94 18.65
CA GLU A 194 -14.91 -20.40 18.36
C GLU A 194 -15.61 -19.47 17.36
N VAL A 195 -16.61 -20.00 16.66
CA VAL A 195 -17.51 -19.20 15.82
C VAL A 195 -18.66 -18.70 16.69
N VAL A 196 -18.77 -17.38 16.83
CA VAL A 196 -19.85 -16.74 17.60
C VAL A 196 -20.68 -15.90 16.63
N ASP A 197 -21.98 -16.10 16.62
CA ASP A 197 -22.95 -15.41 15.74
C ASP A 197 -22.56 -15.44 14.24
N GLY A 198 -21.95 -16.56 13.80
CA GLY A 198 -21.51 -16.75 12.43
C GLY A 198 -20.18 -16.02 12.08
N GLN A 199 -19.54 -15.38 13.05
CA GLN A 199 -18.24 -14.74 12.87
C GLN A 199 -17.13 -15.58 13.51
N GLN A 200 -16.02 -15.74 12.78
CA GLN A 200 -14.83 -16.41 13.27
C GLN A 200 -14.11 -15.50 14.28
N MET A 201 -14.09 -15.92 15.54
CA MET A 201 -13.35 -15.20 16.58
C MET A 201 -11.85 -15.44 16.42
N ILE A 202 -11.05 -14.40 16.69
CA ILE A 202 -9.60 -14.48 16.79
C ILE A 202 -9.25 -14.33 18.29
N VAL A 203 -8.57 -15.32 18.82
CA VAL A 203 -8.08 -15.34 20.20
C VAL A 203 -6.55 -15.31 20.23
N PRO A 204 -5.89 -14.93 21.33
CA PRO A 204 -4.44 -14.88 21.38
C PRO A 204 -3.81 -16.25 21.06
N MET A 205 -2.66 -16.28 20.43
CA MET A 205 -1.91 -17.52 20.15
C MET A 205 -1.44 -18.16 21.45
N PHE A 206 -1.06 -17.36 22.43
CA PHE A 206 -0.64 -17.80 23.77
C PHE A 206 -1.31 -16.94 24.84
N ASP A 207 -1.53 -17.51 26.01
CA ASP A 207 -2.13 -16.82 27.12
C ASP A 207 -1.11 -15.94 27.87
N GLY A 208 -1.63 -14.91 28.54
CA GLY A 208 -0.90 -14.07 29.45
C GLY A 208 -0.37 -12.75 28.88
N THR A 209 -0.02 -11.84 29.79
CA THR A 209 0.40 -10.46 29.48
C THR A 209 1.69 -10.42 28.67
N LEU A 210 2.59 -11.40 28.86
CA LEU A 210 3.82 -11.48 28.07
C LEU A 210 3.54 -11.60 26.58
N TRP A 211 2.51 -12.35 26.19
CA TRP A 211 2.12 -12.47 24.79
C TRP A 211 1.60 -11.15 24.21
N LEU A 212 0.84 -10.39 24.99
CA LEU A 212 0.43 -9.04 24.57
C LEU A 212 1.65 -8.14 24.31
N VAL A 213 2.67 -8.17 25.18
CA VAL A 213 3.91 -7.40 24.96
C VAL A 213 4.63 -7.85 23.68
N ILE A 214 4.74 -9.16 23.45
CA ILE A 214 5.33 -9.72 22.22
C ILE A 214 4.51 -9.26 20.98
N ALA A 215 3.19 -9.30 21.06
CA ALA A 215 2.30 -8.84 19.99
C ALA A 215 2.52 -7.36 19.65
N VAL A 216 2.71 -6.51 20.66
CA VAL A 216 3.03 -5.09 20.46
C VAL A 216 4.41 -4.92 19.80
N VAL A 217 5.39 -5.70 20.21
CA VAL A 217 6.75 -5.69 19.59
C VAL A 217 6.68 -6.12 18.12
N ILE A 218 5.94 -7.20 17.81
CA ILE A 218 5.70 -7.65 16.42
C ILE A 218 5.06 -6.52 15.60
N THR A 219 4.06 -5.85 16.17
CA THR A 219 3.34 -4.74 15.53
C THR A 219 4.29 -3.58 15.20
N ILE A 220 5.13 -3.18 16.15
CA ILE A 220 6.12 -2.10 15.95
C ILE A 220 7.16 -2.51 14.90
N LEU A 221 7.70 -3.73 14.95
CA LEU A 221 8.66 -4.22 13.95
C LEU A 221 8.05 -4.27 12.55
N CYS A 222 6.82 -4.75 12.41
CA CYS A 222 6.09 -4.73 11.15
C CYS A 222 5.96 -3.29 10.61
N SER A 223 5.56 -2.36 11.48
CA SER A 223 5.42 -0.94 11.15
C SER A 223 6.74 -0.32 10.66
N MET A 224 7.87 -0.67 11.26
CA MET A 224 9.19 -0.17 10.83
C MET A 224 9.51 -0.55 9.39
N PHE A 225 9.19 -1.79 8.97
CA PHE A 225 9.38 -2.21 7.59
C PHE A 225 8.40 -1.52 6.63
N VAL A 226 7.13 -1.42 7.01
CA VAL A 226 6.09 -0.77 6.19
C VAL A 226 6.47 0.68 5.90
N GLN A 227 6.74 1.45 6.93
CA GLN A 227 6.99 2.88 6.82
C GLN A 227 8.41 3.21 6.34
N GLY A 228 9.38 2.35 6.64
CA GLY A 228 10.72 2.43 6.05
C GLY A 228 10.70 2.23 4.53
N ALA A 229 9.88 1.31 4.04
CA ALA A 229 9.66 1.09 2.62
C ALA A 229 9.09 2.31 1.90
N GLU A 230 8.24 3.10 2.58
CA GLU A 230 7.70 4.34 2.03
C GLU A 230 8.79 5.37 1.78
N GLY A 231 9.66 5.58 2.77
CA GLY A 231 10.83 6.45 2.62
C GLY A 231 11.77 5.98 1.51
N ALA A 232 12.06 4.68 1.45
CA ALA A 232 12.87 4.10 0.39
C ALA A 232 12.23 4.26 -0.99
N THR A 233 10.89 4.15 -1.11
CA THR A 233 10.18 4.39 -2.38
C THR A 233 10.40 5.80 -2.89
N PHE A 234 10.22 6.81 -2.02
CA PHE A 234 10.41 8.21 -2.42
C PHE A 234 11.86 8.58 -2.68
N ALA A 235 12.82 7.87 -2.09
CA ALA A 235 14.23 8.05 -2.39
C ALA A 235 14.63 7.60 -3.80
N VAL A 236 13.88 6.66 -4.41
CA VAL A 236 14.14 6.19 -5.79
C VAL A 236 13.52 7.10 -6.84
N ILE A 237 12.38 7.73 -6.55
CA ILE A 237 11.58 8.48 -7.54
C ILE A 237 12.41 9.51 -8.35
N PRO A 238 13.20 10.41 -7.72
CA PRO A 238 13.97 11.41 -8.46
C PRO A 238 15.03 10.81 -9.39
N MET A 239 15.43 9.57 -9.13
CA MET A 239 16.49 8.87 -9.85
C MET A 239 16.00 8.21 -11.14
N ILE A 240 14.69 8.03 -11.32
CA ILE A 240 14.11 7.41 -12.53
C ILE A 240 14.14 8.43 -13.69
N LYS A 241 13.55 9.60 -13.47
CA LYS A 241 13.55 10.71 -14.43
C LYS A 241 13.35 12.02 -13.65
N LYS A 242 14.40 12.80 -13.51
CA LYS A 242 14.44 14.01 -12.66
C LYS A 242 13.32 15.00 -13.01
N ASP A 243 13.12 15.26 -14.29
CA ASP A 243 12.12 16.23 -14.76
C ASP A 243 10.66 15.78 -14.54
N MET A 244 10.45 14.48 -14.29
CA MET A 244 9.14 13.89 -14.04
C MET A 244 8.92 13.47 -12.58
N THR A 245 9.83 13.86 -11.68
CA THR A 245 9.77 13.50 -10.24
C THR A 245 8.37 13.73 -9.64
N GLY A 246 7.77 14.89 -9.90
CA GLY A 246 6.43 15.22 -9.39
C GLY A 246 5.32 14.32 -9.93
N GLN A 247 5.38 13.96 -11.21
CA GLN A 247 4.39 13.08 -11.84
C GLN A 247 4.51 11.64 -11.32
N ILE A 248 5.75 11.13 -11.21
CA ILE A 248 6.04 9.78 -10.67
C ILE A 248 5.62 9.71 -9.20
N ALA A 249 5.99 10.73 -8.38
CA ALA A 249 5.59 10.81 -6.98
C ALA A 249 4.07 10.88 -6.81
N GLY A 250 3.39 11.65 -7.65
CA GLY A 250 1.93 11.76 -7.64
C GLY A 250 1.26 10.44 -7.99
N MET A 251 1.78 9.72 -8.98
CA MET A 251 1.25 8.40 -9.37
C MET A 251 1.49 7.36 -8.27
N ALA A 252 2.69 7.27 -7.72
CA ALA A 252 3.00 6.37 -6.61
C ALA A 252 2.11 6.67 -5.39
N GLY A 253 1.94 7.95 -5.02
CA GLY A 253 1.04 8.37 -3.95
C GLY A 253 -0.42 7.98 -4.20
N ALA A 254 -0.91 8.12 -5.43
CA ALA A 254 -2.24 7.66 -5.82
C ALA A 254 -2.39 6.14 -5.62
N TYR A 255 -1.35 5.36 -5.95
CA TYR A 255 -1.35 3.91 -5.74
C TYR A 255 -1.37 3.50 -4.27
N GLY A 256 -0.79 4.28 -3.37
CA GLY A 256 -0.96 4.08 -1.93
C GLY A 256 -2.42 4.16 -1.50
N ASN A 257 -3.14 5.17 -1.96
CA ASN A 257 -4.58 5.30 -1.68
C ASN A 257 -5.42 4.20 -2.33
N VAL A 258 -5.07 3.79 -3.56
CA VAL A 258 -5.68 2.62 -4.23
C VAL A 258 -5.48 1.37 -3.36
N GLY A 259 -4.27 1.14 -2.87
CA GLY A 259 -3.94 0.02 -1.97
C GLY A 259 -4.79 0.05 -0.71
N ALA A 260 -4.89 1.21 -0.04
CA ALA A 260 -5.72 1.39 1.14
C ALA A 260 -7.19 1.05 0.87
N GLY A 261 -7.75 1.57 -0.22
CA GLY A 261 -9.14 1.29 -0.60
C GLY A 261 -9.38 -0.20 -0.87
N VAL A 262 -8.49 -0.85 -1.62
CA VAL A 262 -8.58 -2.29 -1.92
C VAL A 262 -8.43 -3.12 -0.65
N TYR A 263 -7.45 -2.85 0.19
CA TYR A 263 -7.26 -3.58 1.45
C TYR A 263 -8.41 -3.40 2.42
N LEU A 264 -8.99 -2.20 2.54
CA LEU A 264 -10.16 -1.98 3.39
C LEU A 264 -11.40 -2.73 2.87
N VAL A 265 -11.60 -2.79 1.55
CA VAL A 265 -12.66 -3.61 0.97
C VAL A 265 -12.41 -5.09 1.29
N ILE A 266 -11.19 -5.59 1.12
CA ILE A 266 -10.83 -6.97 1.45
C ILE A 266 -11.07 -7.24 2.93
N TYR A 267 -10.61 -6.36 3.84
CA TYR A 267 -10.85 -6.50 5.28
C TYR A 267 -12.33 -6.58 5.64
N SER A 268 -13.19 -5.91 4.90
CA SER A 268 -14.65 -6.00 5.12
C SER A 268 -15.26 -7.34 4.73
N LEU A 269 -14.49 -8.25 4.11
CA LEU A 269 -14.95 -9.55 3.59
C LEU A 269 -14.29 -10.74 4.30
N VAL A 270 -13.19 -10.51 5.04
CA VAL A 270 -12.42 -11.58 5.69
C VAL A 270 -12.12 -11.22 7.14
N ASP A 271 -11.73 -12.22 7.93
CA ASP A 271 -11.24 -12.00 9.30
C ASP A 271 -9.85 -11.34 9.32
N ALA A 272 -9.46 -10.78 10.49
CA ALA A 272 -8.23 -10.05 10.66
C ALA A 272 -6.96 -10.89 10.37
N LYS A 273 -6.97 -12.18 10.74
CA LYS A 273 -5.83 -13.08 10.52
C LYS A 273 -5.65 -13.37 9.03
N THR A 274 -6.72 -13.71 8.32
CA THR A 274 -6.72 -13.87 6.85
C THR A 274 -6.29 -12.58 6.16
N PHE A 275 -6.74 -11.42 6.65
CA PHE A 275 -6.36 -10.11 6.13
C PHE A 275 -4.86 -9.88 6.19
N PHE A 276 -4.20 -10.19 7.31
CA PHE A 276 -2.75 -10.06 7.41
C PHE A 276 -2.00 -11.00 6.44
N TYR A 277 -2.49 -12.22 6.22
CA TYR A 277 -1.92 -13.11 5.19
C TYR A 277 -2.04 -12.52 3.78
N ILE A 278 -3.16 -11.87 3.47
CA ILE A 278 -3.37 -11.23 2.15
C ILE A 278 -2.40 -10.06 1.97
N ILE A 279 -2.17 -9.23 2.99
CA ILE A 279 -1.18 -8.16 2.91
C ILE A 279 0.23 -8.73 2.74
N ALA A 280 0.59 -9.79 3.47
CA ALA A 280 1.87 -10.47 3.33
C ALA A 280 2.07 -10.99 1.90
N ALA A 281 1.04 -11.60 1.31
CA ALA A 281 1.07 -12.05 -0.09
C ALA A 281 1.20 -10.87 -1.06
N GLY A 282 0.53 -9.75 -0.81
CA GLY A 282 0.66 -8.51 -1.59
C GLY A 282 2.09 -7.97 -1.58
N ALA A 283 2.75 -7.96 -0.42
CA ALA A 283 4.16 -7.58 -0.30
C ALA A 283 5.09 -8.55 -1.04
N ALA A 284 4.82 -9.86 -0.98
CA ALA A 284 5.59 -10.87 -1.72
C ALA A 284 5.42 -10.70 -3.24
N LEU A 285 4.21 -10.41 -3.72
CA LEU A 285 3.97 -10.11 -5.14
C LEU A 285 4.70 -8.83 -5.57
N SER A 286 4.68 -7.78 -4.74
CA SER A 286 5.44 -6.56 -5.01
C SER A 286 6.96 -6.81 -5.01
N PHE A 287 7.47 -7.67 -4.13
CA PHE A 287 8.86 -8.12 -4.17
C PHE A 287 9.21 -8.74 -5.51
N VAL A 288 8.41 -9.70 -5.97
CA VAL A 288 8.63 -10.37 -7.27
C VAL A 288 8.58 -9.35 -8.41
N TYR A 289 7.60 -8.46 -8.39
CA TYR A 289 7.48 -7.42 -9.42
C TYR A 289 8.70 -6.48 -9.42
N CYS A 290 9.14 -6.00 -8.26
CA CYS A 290 10.33 -5.15 -8.14
C CYS A 290 11.61 -5.88 -8.55
N PHE A 291 11.71 -7.18 -8.25
CA PHE A 291 12.88 -7.97 -8.65
C PHE A 291 13.09 -7.95 -10.17
N PHE A 292 12.01 -8.03 -10.96
CA PHE A 292 12.08 -8.04 -12.41
C PHE A 292 12.00 -6.66 -13.05
N ALA A 293 11.20 -5.74 -12.51
CA ALA A 293 10.84 -4.49 -13.16
C ALA A 293 11.57 -3.26 -12.62
N LEU A 294 12.08 -3.27 -11.38
CA LEU A 294 12.84 -2.14 -10.84
C LEU A 294 14.29 -2.23 -11.31
N GLU A 295 14.74 -1.23 -12.05
CA GLU A 295 16.14 -1.07 -12.41
C GLU A 295 16.88 -0.25 -11.35
N GLU A 296 18.14 -0.61 -11.06
CA GLU A 296 19.02 0.23 -10.24
C GLU A 296 19.43 1.44 -11.05
N PRO A 297 19.19 2.66 -10.57
CA PRO A 297 19.61 3.87 -11.28
C PRO A 297 21.15 3.92 -11.41
N SER A 298 21.67 4.00 -12.63
CA SER A 298 23.10 3.91 -12.93
C SER A 298 23.96 4.99 -12.28
N ASP A 299 23.38 6.18 -12.04
CA ASP A 299 24.09 7.37 -11.57
C ASP A 299 23.66 7.80 -10.15
N ALA A 300 22.89 6.96 -9.45
CA ALA A 300 22.30 7.30 -8.16
C ALA A 300 23.31 7.73 -7.08
N PHE A 301 24.60 7.37 -7.23
CA PHE A 301 25.67 7.65 -6.27
C PHE A 301 26.93 8.23 -6.92
N ALA A 302 26.88 8.61 -8.21
CA ALA A 302 28.03 9.12 -8.94
C ALA A 302 28.49 10.51 -8.42
N GLU A 303 27.57 11.33 -7.91
CA GLU A 303 27.86 12.68 -7.41
C GLU A 303 28.47 12.67 -5.98
N GLU A 304 28.44 11.56 -5.26
CA GLU A 304 29.01 11.46 -3.90
C GLU A 304 30.51 11.08 -3.89
N MET A 305 31.11 10.90 -5.05
CA MET A 305 32.54 10.54 -5.16
C MET A 305 33.48 11.73 -5.42
N PHE A 306 32.98 12.98 -5.30
CA PHE A 306 33.79 14.19 -5.45
C PHE A 306 33.67 15.14 -4.27
#